data_089df097e1766f415be7f7bf56482a90
#
_entry.id   089df097e1766f415be7f7bf56482a90
#
_cell.length_a   1.000
_cell.length_b   1.000
_cell.length_c   1.000
_cell.angle_alpha   90.00
_cell.angle_beta   90.00
_cell.angle_gamma   90.00
#
_symmetry.space_group_name_H-M   'P 1'
#
loop_
_entity.id
_entity.type
_entity.pdbx_description
1 polymer ?
#
loop_
_entity_poly.entity_id
_entity_poly.type
_entity_poly.pdbx_seq_one_letter_code
_entity_poly.pdbx_strand_id
1 'polypeptide(L)'
;MNPNPTIDNVLRVALVTGSTSGIGAAIARVLSQAGYALVLHSRNSADTGRAMAAEMQQAIYVQADLAVEADRVRLINEAIAAWGQLDVLVNNAGISKVIPHGDLASANSTVWHELNEVNVVAPFHLVTLAESALRDAARYRRAGCVVNISSHAGIRPKGASIPYAVSKAALNHMTRLLALSLGPDIRVNAVAPGLVDTPMTAEWTGAQELWRTRAPMRRAASPDDIAKAVVMLVESDYLTGEILLSDGGLNLT
;
A
#
# COMPACT_ATOMS: atom_id res chain seq x y z
N MET A 1 -19.79 21.79 31.11
CA MET A 1 -18.80 21.17 30.22
C MET A 1 -19.45 19.92 29.63
N ASN A 2 -19.92 19.98 28.39
CA ASN A 2 -20.44 18.79 27.70
C ASN A 2 -19.25 17.86 27.40
N PRO A 3 -19.32 16.57 27.75
CA PRO A 3 -18.31 15.63 27.29
C PRO A 3 -18.41 15.58 25.76
N ASN A 4 -17.29 15.87 25.11
CA ASN A 4 -17.12 15.62 23.67
C ASN A 4 -17.58 14.18 23.40
N PRO A 5 -18.42 13.92 22.37
CA PRO A 5 -18.71 12.55 21.99
C PRO A 5 -17.36 11.88 21.68
N THR A 6 -17.13 10.77 22.34
CA THR A 6 -15.92 9.97 22.15
C THR A 6 -15.79 9.65 20.67
N ILE A 7 -14.66 10.05 20.06
CA ILE A 7 -14.28 9.86 18.66
C ILE A 7 -14.25 8.35 18.29
N ASP A 8 -14.34 7.48 19.27
CA ASP A 8 -14.11 6.04 19.18
C ASP A 8 -15.24 5.21 18.52
N ASN A 9 -16.35 5.82 18.10
CA ASN A 9 -17.49 5.08 17.55
C ASN A 9 -17.91 5.50 16.13
N VAL A 10 -17.07 6.24 15.39
CA VAL A 10 -17.39 6.61 14.01
C VAL A 10 -16.75 5.60 13.06
N LEU A 11 -17.59 4.96 12.24
CA LEU A 11 -17.11 4.07 11.17
C LEU A 11 -16.06 4.77 10.32
N ARG A 12 -14.92 4.12 10.09
CA ARG A 12 -13.88 4.58 9.16
C ARG A 12 -13.80 3.63 7.97
N VAL A 13 -13.59 4.16 6.80
CA VAL A 13 -13.54 3.41 5.53
C VAL A 13 -12.12 3.38 5.00
N ALA A 14 -11.63 2.19 4.67
CA ALA A 14 -10.32 2.00 4.07
C ALA A 14 -10.39 1.27 2.72
N LEU A 15 -9.77 1.85 1.70
CA LEU A 15 -9.50 1.16 0.43
C LEU A 15 -8.09 0.55 0.48
N VAL A 16 -7.99 -0.76 0.25
CA VAL A 16 -6.71 -1.46 0.14
C VAL A 16 -6.56 -2.03 -1.28
N THR A 17 -5.65 -1.47 -2.07
CA THR A 17 -5.42 -1.97 -3.43
C THR A 17 -4.59 -3.27 -3.40
N GLY A 18 -4.91 -4.24 -4.27
CA GLY A 18 -4.23 -5.55 -4.30
C GLY A 18 -4.44 -6.36 -3.02
N SER A 19 -5.65 -6.35 -2.47
CA SER A 19 -5.98 -6.90 -1.15
C SER A 19 -6.38 -8.39 -1.15
N THR A 20 -6.28 -9.09 -2.28
CA THR A 20 -6.70 -10.50 -2.36
C THR A 20 -5.59 -11.51 -2.03
N SER A 21 -4.36 -11.05 -1.81
CA SER A 21 -3.23 -11.93 -1.48
C SER A 21 -2.12 -11.19 -0.73
N GLY A 22 -1.18 -11.93 -0.15
CA GLY A 22 0.05 -11.41 0.44
C GLY A 22 -0.17 -10.27 1.44
N ILE A 23 0.63 -9.21 1.31
CA ILE A 23 0.61 -8.04 2.20
C ILE A 23 -0.77 -7.37 2.21
N GLY A 24 -1.39 -7.16 1.05
CA GLY A 24 -2.69 -6.50 0.97
C GLY A 24 -3.80 -7.26 1.69
N ALA A 25 -3.81 -8.59 1.58
CA ALA A 25 -4.78 -9.42 2.30
C ALA A 25 -4.58 -9.37 3.83
N ALA A 26 -3.34 -9.34 4.30
CA ALA A 26 -3.02 -9.18 5.71
C ALA A 26 -3.46 -7.80 6.22
N ILE A 27 -3.15 -6.72 5.48
CA ILE A 27 -3.59 -5.35 5.82
C ILE A 27 -5.13 -5.29 5.91
N ALA A 28 -5.84 -5.83 4.93
CA ALA A 28 -7.29 -5.81 4.91
C ALA A 28 -7.89 -6.53 6.15
N ARG A 29 -7.36 -7.71 6.51
CA ARG A 29 -7.81 -8.44 7.70
C ARG A 29 -7.59 -7.66 8.99
N VAL A 30 -6.39 -7.08 9.17
CA VAL A 30 -6.08 -6.34 10.40
C VAL A 30 -6.92 -5.06 10.51
N LEU A 31 -7.15 -4.33 9.42
CA LEU A 31 -8.04 -3.16 9.41
C LEU A 31 -9.51 -3.56 9.67
N SER A 32 -9.99 -4.67 9.11
CA SER A 32 -11.32 -5.19 9.39
C SER A 32 -11.49 -5.54 10.87
N GLN A 33 -10.50 -6.20 11.48
CA GLN A 33 -10.48 -6.50 12.92
C GLN A 33 -10.42 -5.25 13.79
N ALA A 34 -9.82 -4.17 13.28
CA ALA A 34 -9.80 -2.86 13.94
C ALA A 34 -11.11 -2.05 13.73
N GLY A 35 -12.13 -2.63 13.08
CA GLY A 35 -13.45 -2.01 12.92
C GLY A 35 -13.60 -1.12 11.69
N TYR A 36 -12.67 -1.16 10.74
CA TYR A 36 -12.81 -0.42 9.48
C TYR A 36 -13.79 -1.12 8.53
N ALA A 37 -14.61 -0.36 7.83
CA ALA A 37 -15.25 -0.82 6.60
C ALA A 37 -14.21 -0.87 5.46
N LEU A 38 -14.25 -1.92 4.66
CA LEU A 38 -13.20 -2.22 3.68
C LEU A 38 -13.70 -2.16 2.24
N VAL A 39 -12.92 -1.50 1.39
CA VAL A 39 -12.99 -1.71 -0.05
C VAL A 39 -11.80 -2.56 -0.47
N LEU A 40 -12.08 -3.80 -0.83
CA LEU A 40 -11.10 -4.74 -1.34
C LEU A 40 -10.98 -4.59 -2.87
N HIS A 41 -9.77 -4.76 -3.37
CA HIS A 41 -9.50 -4.59 -4.79
C HIS A 41 -8.50 -5.63 -5.30
N SER A 42 -8.71 -6.11 -6.52
CA SER A 42 -7.70 -6.82 -7.32
C SER A 42 -7.96 -6.66 -8.81
N ARG A 43 -6.93 -6.96 -9.63
CA ARG A 43 -7.07 -6.98 -11.09
C ARG A 43 -7.75 -8.25 -11.58
N ASN A 44 -7.30 -9.43 -11.13
CA ASN A 44 -7.65 -10.71 -11.73
C ASN A 44 -8.32 -11.71 -10.77
N SER A 45 -8.36 -11.45 -9.45
CA SER A 45 -8.77 -12.42 -8.42
C SER A 45 -10.16 -12.09 -7.87
N ALA A 46 -11.15 -11.91 -8.77
CA ALA A 46 -12.48 -11.46 -8.40
C ALA A 46 -13.21 -12.41 -7.45
N ASP A 47 -13.12 -13.73 -7.68
CA ASP A 47 -13.79 -14.71 -6.82
C ASP A 47 -13.18 -14.72 -5.42
N THR A 48 -11.84 -14.68 -5.31
CA THR A 48 -11.15 -14.54 -4.03
C THR A 48 -11.55 -13.24 -3.32
N GLY A 49 -11.61 -12.13 -4.05
CA GLY A 49 -11.98 -10.83 -3.49
C GLY A 49 -13.40 -10.80 -2.96
N ARG A 50 -14.36 -11.36 -3.69
CA ARG A 50 -15.76 -11.49 -3.25
C ARG A 50 -15.89 -12.41 -2.03
N ALA A 51 -15.20 -13.54 -2.03
CA ALA A 51 -15.18 -14.45 -0.88
C ALA A 51 -14.62 -13.76 0.37
N MET A 52 -13.48 -13.06 0.26
CA MET A 52 -12.91 -12.31 1.37
C MET A 52 -13.84 -11.20 1.89
N ALA A 53 -14.52 -10.49 0.98
CA ALA A 53 -15.48 -9.46 1.38
C ALA A 53 -16.68 -10.07 2.15
N ALA A 54 -17.16 -11.23 1.73
CA ALA A 54 -18.24 -11.93 2.42
C ALA A 54 -17.88 -12.44 3.83
N GLU A 55 -16.59 -12.69 4.09
CA GLU A 55 -16.08 -13.10 5.42
C GLU A 55 -15.91 -11.92 6.39
N MET A 56 -15.88 -10.68 5.89
CA MET A 56 -15.67 -9.48 6.69
C MET A 56 -17.01 -8.83 7.06
N GLN A 57 -17.08 -8.24 8.23
CA GLN A 57 -18.32 -7.66 8.76
C GLN A 57 -18.86 -6.50 7.90
N GLN A 58 -17.97 -5.68 7.36
CA GLN A 58 -18.30 -4.53 6.51
C GLN A 58 -17.24 -4.44 5.39
N ALA A 59 -17.49 -5.09 4.26
CA ALA A 59 -16.58 -5.02 3.14
C ALA A 59 -17.31 -5.14 1.79
N ILE A 60 -16.80 -4.46 0.80
CA ILE A 60 -17.12 -4.67 -0.61
C ILE A 60 -15.85 -5.04 -1.39
N TYR A 61 -16.04 -5.63 -2.55
CA TYR A 61 -14.97 -5.91 -3.48
C TYR A 61 -15.21 -5.20 -4.81
N VAL A 62 -14.18 -4.52 -5.32
CA VAL A 62 -14.19 -3.86 -6.63
C VAL A 62 -13.04 -4.40 -7.48
N GLN A 63 -13.34 -4.93 -8.66
CA GLN A 63 -12.33 -5.34 -9.63
C GLN A 63 -11.91 -4.15 -10.49
N ALA A 64 -10.60 -3.89 -10.63
CA ALA A 64 -10.08 -2.83 -11.49
C ALA A 64 -8.66 -3.16 -11.98
N ASP A 65 -8.28 -2.72 -13.18
CA ASP A 65 -6.89 -2.69 -13.61
C ASP A 65 -6.32 -1.30 -13.38
N LEU A 66 -5.38 -1.18 -12.44
CA LEU A 66 -4.78 0.12 -12.11
C LEU A 66 -3.89 0.70 -13.22
N ALA A 67 -3.55 -0.07 -14.26
CA ALA A 67 -2.93 0.46 -15.47
C ALA A 67 -3.93 1.26 -16.33
N VAL A 68 -5.25 1.10 -16.11
CA VAL A 68 -6.32 1.74 -16.87
C VAL A 68 -6.91 2.90 -16.06
N GLU A 69 -6.84 4.11 -16.60
CA GLU A 69 -7.32 5.32 -15.92
C GLU A 69 -8.80 5.27 -15.56
N ALA A 70 -9.66 4.83 -16.50
CA ALA A 70 -11.09 4.70 -16.26
C ALA A 70 -11.43 3.75 -15.12
N ASP A 71 -10.64 2.68 -14.94
CA ASP A 71 -10.80 1.73 -13.85
C ASP A 71 -10.42 2.35 -12.50
N ARG A 72 -9.38 3.20 -12.45
CA ARG A 72 -9.02 3.96 -11.24
C ARG A 72 -10.15 4.92 -10.82
N VAL A 73 -10.73 5.63 -11.80
CA VAL A 73 -11.88 6.53 -11.54
C VAL A 73 -13.07 5.74 -11.00
N ARG A 74 -13.42 4.63 -11.63
CA ARG A 74 -14.52 3.77 -11.20
C ARG A 74 -14.26 3.20 -9.79
N LEU A 75 -13.06 2.71 -9.51
CA LEU A 75 -12.69 2.16 -8.21
C LEU A 75 -12.90 3.18 -7.07
N ILE A 76 -12.44 4.42 -7.23
CA ILE A 76 -12.61 5.45 -6.20
C ILE A 76 -14.08 5.85 -6.05
N ASN A 77 -14.81 5.99 -7.17
CA ASN A 77 -16.23 6.33 -7.12
C ASN A 77 -17.05 5.24 -6.39
N GLU A 78 -16.83 3.97 -6.69
CA GLU A 78 -17.49 2.86 -6.01
C GLU A 78 -17.08 2.78 -4.53
N ALA A 79 -15.81 3.03 -4.21
CA ALA A 79 -15.31 3.04 -2.84
C ALA A 79 -16.00 4.12 -2.00
N ILE A 80 -16.14 5.33 -2.52
CA ILE A 80 -16.83 6.43 -1.83
C ILE A 80 -18.32 6.17 -1.76
N ALA A 81 -18.94 5.70 -2.85
CA ALA A 81 -20.39 5.47 -2.90
C ALA A 81 -20.88 4.45 -1.88
N ALA A 82 -20.05 3.46 -1.51
CA ALA A 82 -20.43 2.39 -0.60
C ALA A 82 -20.81 2.88 0.81
N TRP A 83 -20.13 3.91 1.32
CA TRP A 83 -20.35 4.47 2.66
C TRP A 83 -20.42 6.00 2.69
N GLY A 84 -20.37 6.68 1.54
CA GLY A 84 -20.36 8.14 1.45
C GLY A 84 -19.07 8.79 1.93
N GLN A 85 -18.01 8.02 2.15
CA GLN A 85 -16.73 8.50 2.70
C GLN A 85 -15.55 7.61 2.33
N LEU A 86 -14.33 8.14 2.47
CA LEU A 86 -13.08 7.39 2.41
C LEU A 86 -12.08 8.06 3.36
N ASP A 87 -11.60 7.32 4.36
CA ASP A 87 -10.71 7.84 5.41
C ASP A 87 -9.26 7.39 5.21
N VAL A 88 -9.06 6.22 4.61
CA VAL A 88 -7.74 5.59 4.43
C VAL A 88 -7.61 5.03 3.02
N LEU A 89 -6.51 5.37 2.35
CA LEU A 89 -6.10 4.77 1.09
C LEU A 89 -4.77 4.03 1.28
N VAL A 90 -4.77 2.70 1.11
CA VAL A 90 -3.55 1.90 1.10
C VAL A 90 -3.19 1.52 -0.33
N ASN A 91 -2.20 2.18 -0.90
CA ASN A 91 -1.61 1.87 -2.20
C ASN A 91 -0.65 0.67 -2.05
N ASN A 92 -1.23 -0.54 -1.99
CA ASN A 92 -0.46 -1.78 -1.86
C ASN A 92 -0.26 -2.51 -3.20
N ALA A 93 -1.19 -2.40 -4.14
CA ALA A 93 -1.02 -3.01 -5.46
C ALA A 93 0.28 -2.54 -6.12
N GLY A 94 1.01 -3.47 -6.67
CA GLY A 94 2.25 -3.19 -7.41
C GLY A 94 2.68 -4.40 -8.21
N ILE A 95 3.49 -4.16 -9.20
CA ILE A 95 4.08 -5.21 -10.04
C ILE A 95 5.60 -5.18 -9.94
N SER A 96 6.21 -6.33 -10.21
CA SER A 96 7.65 -6.51 -10.26
C SER A 96 8.03 -7.32 -11.50
N LYS A 97 9.25 -7.09 -11.99
CA LYS A 97 9.86 -7.89 -13.05
C LYS A 97 11.30 -8.21 -12.64
N VAL A 98 11.61 -9.49 -12.62
CA VAL A 98 12.97 -9.94 -12.27
C VAL A 98 13.85 -9.84 -13.51
N ILE A 99 14.81 -8.90 -13.48
CA ILE A 99 15.82 -8.68 -14.55
C ILE A 99 17.15 -8.45 -13.83
N PRO A 100 18.18 -9.26 -14.08
CA PRO A 100 19.51 -9.03 -13.51
C PRO A 100 20.01 -7.61 -13.80
N HIS A 101 20.58 -6.93 -12.81
CA HIS A 101 20.99 -5.54 -12.95
C HIS A 101 22.05 -5.32 -14.04
N GLY A 102 22.81 -6.35 -14.40
CA GLY A 102 23.77 -6.30 -15.54
C GLY A 102 23.13 -6.47 -16.91
N ASP A 103 21.87 -6.90 -16.99
CA ASP A 103 21.14 -7.09 -18.25
C ASP A 103 20.32 -5.83 -18.58
N LEU A 104 21.02 -4.79 -19.03
CA LEU A 104 20.36 -3.52 -19.36
C LEU A 104 19.44 -3.62 -20.58
N ALA A 105 19.72 -4.52 -21.52
CA ALA A 105 18.93 -4.67 -22.74
C ALA A 105 17.52 -5.21 -22.46
N SER A 106 17.38 -6.14 -21.53
CA SER A 106 16.08 -6.68 -21.10
C SER A 106 15.23 -5.66 -20.33
N ALA A 107 15.86 -4.65 -19.73
CA ALA A 107 15.19 -3.54 -19.06
C ALA A 107 14.74 -2.45 -20.06
N ASN A 108 14.03 -2.83 -21.12
CA ASN A 108 13.60 -1.96 -22.20
C ASN A 108 12.48 -0.98 -21.79
N SER A 109 12.15 -0.04 -22.71
CA SER A 109 11.16 1.02 -22.46
C SER A 109 9.78 0.49 -22.06
N THR A 110 9.34 -0.63 -22.62
CA THR A 110 8.05 -1.25 -22.25
C THR A 110 8.03 -1.66 -20.78
N VAL A 111 9.09 -2.29 -20.29
CA VAL A 111 9.24 -2.65 -18.88
C VAL A 111 9.20 -1.41 -17.97
N TRP A 112 9.88 -0.34 -18.38
CA TRP A 112 9.87 0.92 -17.66
C TRP A 112 8.47 1.53 -17.58
N HIS A 113 7.73 1.58 -18.67
CA HIS A 113 6.39 2.13 -18.73
C HIS A 113 5.43 1.31 -17.86
N GLU A 114 5.42 -0.02 -17.99
CA GLU A 114 4.55 -0.90 -17.21
C GLU A 114 4.77 -0.72 -15.70
N LEU A 115 6.03 -0.74 -15.25
CA LEU A 115 6.37 -0.61 -13.83
C LEU A 115 6.05 0.78 -13.28
N ASN A 116 6.31 1.85 -14.03
CA ASN A 116 5.99 3.20 -13.59
C ASN A 116 4.48 3.45 -13.57
N GLU A 117 3.74 2.96 -14.57
CA GLU A 117 2.29 3.14 -14.62
C GLU A 117 1.62 2.57 -13.35
N VAL A 118 1.93 1.32 -12.99
CA VAL A 118 1.27 0.68 -11.85
C VAL A 118 1.87 1.10 -10.51
N ASN A 119 3.19 1.28 -10.41
CA ASN A 119 3.86 1.52 -9.13
C ASN A 119 3.96 3.00 -8.74
N VAL A 120 3.78 3.93 -9.68
CA VAL A 120 3.95 5.38 -9.45
C VAL A 120 2.73 6.17 -9.90
N VAL A 121 2.36 6.08 -11.18
CA VAL A 121 1.26 6.88 -11.76
C VAL A 121 -0.08 6.53 -11.12
N ALA A 122 -0.38 5.23 -11.00
CA ALA A 122 -1.63 4.77 -10.41
C ALA A 122 -1.78 5.20 -8.94
N PRO A 123 -0.80 5.02 -8.03
CA PRO A 123 -0.88 5.54 -6.66
C PRO A 123 -1.12 7.06 -6.61
N PHE A 124 -0.42 7.84 -7.43
CA PHE A 124 -0.64 9.29 -7.49
C PHE A 124 -2.06 9.64 -7.92
N HIS A 125 -2.55 9.02 -8.99
CA HIS A 125 -3.89 9.28 -9.52
C HIS A 125 -4.99 8.85 -8.53
N LEU A 126 -4.82 7.73 -7.83
CA LEU A 126 -5.76 7.31 -6.77
C LEU A 126 -5.81 8.32 -5.63
N VAL A 127 -4.67 8.90 -5.22
CA VAL A 127 -4.66 9.99 -4.22
C VAL A 127 -5.39 11.21 -4.75
N THR A 128 -5.15 11.63 -5.99
CA THR A 128 -5.83 12.78 -6.62
C THR A 128 -7.36 12.58 -6.66
N LEU A 129 -7.82 11.40 -7.04
CA LEU A 129 -9.25 11.07 -7.12
C LEU A 129 -9.90 10.99 -5.72
N ALA A 130 -9.17 10.54 -4.72
CA ALA A 130 -9.65 10.38 -3.34
C ALA A 130 -9.49 11.66 -2.50
N GLU A 131 -8.78 12.69 -2.97
CA GLU A 131 -8.36 13.85 -2.18
C GLU A 131 -9.53 14.51 -1.44
N SER A 132 -10.64 14.78 -2.12
CA SER A 132 -11.81 15.42 -1.51
C SER A 132 -12.37 14.61 -0.34
N ALA A 133 -12.57 13.30 -0.52
CA ALA A 133 -13.10 12.44 0.53
C ALA A 133 -12.12 12.31 1.71
N LEU A 134 -10.82 12.21 1.44
CA LEU A 134 -9.78 12.19 2.48
C LEU A 134 -9.71 13.50 3.28
N ARG A 135 -9.90 14.66 2.63
CA ARG A 135 -9.99 15.96 3.31
C ARG A 135 -11.27 16.08 4.14
N ASP A 136 -12.38 15.54 3.67
CA ASP A 136 -13.64 15.55 4.43
C ASP A 136 -13.53 14.68 5.71
N ALA A 137 -12.71 13.64 5.70
CA ALA A 137 -12.40 12.89 6.91
C ALA A 137 -11.81 13.80 8.02
N ALA A 138 -10.89 14.71 7.66
CA ALA A 138 -10.25 15.63 8.61
C ALA A 138 -11.24 16.59 9.27
N ARG A 139 -12.29 17.01 8.57
CA ARG A 139 -13.30 17.94 9.09
C ARG A 139 -14.18 17.33 10.19
N TYR A 140 -14.39 16.03 10.14
CA TYR A 140 -15.41 15.37 10.97
C TYR A 140 -14.85 14.34 11.95
N ARG A 141 -13.62 13.86 11.73
CA ARG A 141 -13.07 12.71 12.46
C ARG A 141 -11.59 12.88 12.80
N ARG A 142 -10.73 12.46 11.88
CA ARG A 142 -9.26 12.50 11.94
C ARG A 142 -8.74 12.83 10.55
N ALA A 143 -7.53 13.33 10.46
CA ALA A 143 -6.86 13.53 9.18
C ALA A 143 -6.95 12.29 8.30
N GLY A 144 -7.29 12.47 7.04
CA GLY A 144 -7.23 11.41 6.05
C GLY A 144 -5.84 10.77 6.03
N CYS A 145 -5.74 9.51 5.63
CA CYS A 145 -4.47 8.80 5.66
C CYS A 145 -4.20 8.06 4.35
N VAL A 146 -3.02 8.27 3.78
CA VAL A 146 -2.50 7.50 2.67
C VAL A 146 -1.26 6.72 3.13
N VAL A 147 -1.25 5.40 2.88
CA VAL A 147 -0.06 4.56 3.11
C VAL A 147 0.35 3.88 1.80
N ASN A 148 1.55 4.15 1.35
CA ASN A 148 2.13 3.55 0.16
C ASN A 148 2.98 2.33 0.53
N ILE A 149 2.79 1.19 -0.14
CA ILE A 149 3.69 0.04 0.01
C ILE A 149 4.83 0.16 -1.00
N SER A 150 5.95 0.62 -0.48
CA SER A 150 7.20 0.77 -1.22
C SER A 150 8.02 -0.53 -1.21
N SER A 151 9.33 -0.42 -1.09
CA SER A 151 10.26 -1.55 -0.99
C SER A 151 11.62 -1.08 -0.44
N HIS A 152 12.34 -1.98 0.21
CA HIS A 152 13.77 -1.84 0.49
C HIS A 152 14.58 -1.49 -0.78
N ALA A 153 14.15 -1.98 -1.96
CA ALA A 153 14.73 -1.65 -3.25
C ALA A 153 14.65 -0.16 -3.62
N GLY A 154 13.68 0.58 -3.07
CA GLY A 154 13.58 2.04 -3.23
C GLY A 154 14.52 2.84 -2.31
N ILE A 155 15.28 2.17 -1.43
CA ILE A 155 16.23 2.77 -0.49
C ILE A 155 17.66 2.32 -0.79
N ARG A 156 17.86 1.03 -1.05
CA ARG A 156 19.16 0.43 -1.37
C ARG A 156 19.23 0.10 -2.85
N PRO A 157 20.43 0.19 -3.49
CA PRO A 157 20.62 -0.13 -4.91
C PRO A 157 20.58 -1.65 -5.13
N LYS A 158 19.46 -2.27 -4.86
CA LYS A 158 19.16 -3.70 -5.01
C LYS A 158 17.69 -3.86 -5.41
N GLY A 159 17.26 -5.08 -5.65
CA GLY A 159 15.88 -5.41 -5.98
C GLY A 159 15.74 -6.25 -7.24
N ALA A 160 14.52 -6.55 -7.62
CA ALA A 160 14.20 -7.45 -8.72
C ALA A 160 14.72 -6.95 -10.10
N SER A 161 14.76 -5.63 -10.30
CA SER A 161 15.32 -4.99 -11.48
C SER A 161 15.58 -3.51 -11.23
N ILE A 162 16.39 -2.86 -12.08
CA ILE A 162 16.63 -1.40 -12.00
C ILE A 162 15.32 -0.62 -12.17
N PRO A 163 14.45 -0.87 -13.18
CA PRO A 163 13.18 -0.14 -13.29
C PRO A 163 12.27 -0.30 -12.07
N TYR A 164 12.23 -1.49 -11.48
CA TYR A 164 11.47 -1.71 -10.25
C TYR A 164 12.00 -0.88 -9.08
N ALA A 165 13.32 -0.94 -8.84
CA ALA A 165 13.95 -0.18 -7.77
C ALA A 165 13.73 1.33 -7.93
N VAL A 166 13.87 1.85 -9.14
CA VAL A 166 13.61 3.26 -9.47
C VAL A 166 12.13 3.62 -9.23
N SER A 167 11.17 2.77 -9.63
CA SER A 167 9.76 3.04 -9.39
C SER A 167 9.43 3.13 -7.89
N LYS A 168 10.06 2.30 -7.06
CA LYS A 168 9.88 2.34 -5.60
C LYS A 168 10.61 3.53 -4.94
N ALA A 169 11.74 3.96 -5.48
CA ALA A 169 12.40 5.21 -5.06
C ALA A 169 11.56 6.44 -5.43
N ALA A 170 10.96 6.46 -6.62
CA ALA A 170 10.03 7.50 -7.03
C ALA A 170 8.81 7.56 -6.12
N LEU A 171 8.23 6.42 -5.74
CA LEU A 171 7.11 6.33 -4.79
C LEU A 171 7.51 6.87 -3.40
N ASN A 172 8.73 6.61 -2.93
CA ASN A 172 9.24 7.17 -1.67
C ASN A 172 9.32 8.70 -1.73
N HIS A 173 9.84 9.25 -2.83
CA HIS A 173 9.95 10.71 -2.98
C HIS A 173 8.57 11.35 -3.12
N MET A 174 7.67 10.75 -3.91
CA MET A 174 6.28 11.17 -4.06
C MET A 174 5.54 11.18 -2.73
N THR A 175 5.76 10.20 -1.86
CA THR A 175 5.20 10.16 -0.50
C THR A 175 5.53 11.43 0.29
N ARG A 176 6.78 11.89 0.25
CA ARG A 176 7.21 13.13 0.93
C ARG A 176 6.61 14.38 0.32
N LEU A 177 6.55 14.45 -1.01
CA LEU A 177 5.95 15.59 -1.71
C LEU A 177 4.46 15.72 -1.40
N LEU A 178 3.73 14.59 -1.42
CA LEU A 178 2.30 14.56 -1.07
C LEU A 178 2.07 14.90 0.40
N ALA A 179 2.90 14.40 1.32
CA ALA A 179 2.82 14.74 2.74
C ALA A 179 2.96 16.25 2.99
N LEU A 180 3.91 16.90 2.29
CA LEU A 180 4.12 18.34 2.37
C LEU A 180 2.93 19.12 1.79
N SER A 181 2.36 18.64 0.67
CA SER A 181 1.31 19.36 -0.07
C SER A 181 -0.08 19.20 0.53
N LEU A 182 -0.36 18.06 1.19
CA LEU A 182 -1.70 17.69 1.65
C LEU A 182 -1.91 17.87 3.16
N GLY A 183 -0.84 18.08 3.92
CA GLY A 183 -0.94 18.41 5.35
C GLY A 183 -1.61 19.78 5.58
N PRO A 184 -2.30 19.97 6.70
CA PRO A 184 -2.50 19.02 7.80
C PRO A 184 -3.68 18.04 7.58
N ASP A 185 -4.45 18.18 6.52
CA ASP A 185 -5.73 17.45 6.34
C ASP A 185 -5.53 15.97 6.00
N ILE A 186 -4.44 15.65 5.29
CA ILE A 186 -4.13 14.28 4.86
C ILE A 186 -2.68 13.97 5.21
N ARG A 187 -2.46 12.88 5.95
CA ARG A 187 -1.14 12.31 6.20
C ARG A 187 -0.76 11.32 5.11
N VAL A 188 0.46 11.35 4.66
CA VAL A 188 0.95 10.44 3.62
C VAL A 188 2.26 9.83 4.07
N ASN A 189 2.30 8.50 4.22
CA ASN A 189 3.48 7.75 4.64
C ASN A 189 3.71 6.53 3.73
N ALA A 190 4.85 5.88 3.87
CA ALA A 190 5.12 4.62 3.22
C ALA A 190 5.71 3.59 4.18
N VAL A 191 5.40 2.33 3.94
CA VAL A 191 6.19 1.20 4.45
C VAL A 191 7.07 0.70 3.31
N ALA A 192 8.35 0.47 3.59
CA ALA A 192 9.34 -0.09 2.66
C ALA A 192 9.76 -1.49 3.15
N PRO A 193 9.05 -2.56 2.75
CA PRO A 193 9.39 -3.91 3.17
C PRO A 193 10.71 -4.39 2.56
N GLY A 194 11.41 -5.24 3.33
CA GLY A 194 12.41 -6.16 2.79
C GLY A 194 11.76 -7.31 2.03
N LEU A 195 12.35 -8.51 2.14
CA LEU A 195 11.70 -9.71 1.63
C LEU A 195 10.51 -10.09 2.51
N VAL A 196 9.38 -10.36 1.89
CA VAL A 196 8.14 -10.81 2.55
C VAL A 196 7.70 -12.13 1.94
N ASP A 197 7.33 -13.10 2.76
CA ASP A 197 6.82 -14.40 2.31
C ASP A 197 5.42 -14.24 1.71
N THR A 198 5.38 -14.13 0.38
CA THR A 198 4.16 -13.93 -0.41
C THR A 198 4.20 -14.80 -1.66
N PRO A 199 3.08 -15.01 -2.36
CA PRO A 199 3.10 -15.68 -3.66
C PRO A 199 4.06 -15.05 -4.68
N MET A 200 4.28 -13.74 -4.63
CA MET A 200 5.21 -13.02 -5.52
C MET A 200 6.67 -13.44 -5.31
N THR A 201 7.06 -13.78 -4.10
CA THR A 201 8.46 -14.03 -3.70
C THR A 201 8.77 -15.49 -3.41
N ALA A 202 7.78 -16.39 -3.57
CA ALA A 202 7.90 -17.80 -3.22
C ALA A 202 9.08 -18.50 -3.93
N GLU A 203 9.35 -18.11 -5.18
CA GLU A 203 10.43 -18.70 -5.97
C GLU A 203 11.79 -17.97 -5.84
N TRP A 204 11.87 -16.92 -5.01
CA TRP A 204 13.10 -16.12 -4.86
C TRP A 204 14.06 -16.73 -3.82
N THR A 205 14.48 -17.97 -4.06
CA THR A 205 15.29 -18.75 -3.13
C THR A 205 16.59 -18.07 -2.70
N GLY A 206 17.27 -17.40 -3.63
CA GLY A 206 18.49 -16.64 -3.33
C GLY A 206 18.24 -15.44 -2.40
N ALA A 207 17.09 -14.77 -2.53
CA ALA A 207 16.70 -13.71 -1.62
C ALA A 207 16.32 -14.28 -0.24
N GLN A 208 15.57 -15.38 -0.20
CA GLN A 208 15.23 -16.06 1.06
C GLN A 208 16.48 -16.46 1.84
N GLU A 209 17.47 -17.04 1.17
CA GLU A 209 18.75 -17.41 1.79
C GLU A 209 19.53 -16.17 2.26
N LEU A 210 19.52 -15.07 1.50
CA LEU A 210 20.15 -13.82 1.90
C LEU A 210 19.56 -13.30 3.22
N TRP A 211 18.22 -13.26 3.33
CA TRP A 211 17.56 -12.81 4.56
C TRP A 211 17.83 -13.76 5.74
N ARG A 212 17.80 -15.07 5.50
CA ARG A 212 18.08 -16.09 6.52
C ARG A 212 19.51 -15.96 7.08
N THR A 213 20.47 -15.59 6.25
CA THR A 213 21.89 -15.57 6.63
C THR A 213 22.41 -14.21 7.06
N ARG A 214 21.89 -13.10 6.47
CA ARG A 214 22.45 -11.77 6.67
C ARG A 214 21.55 -10.83 7.48
N ALA A 215 20.22 -10.93 7.34
CA ALA A 215 19.35 -10.05 8.12
C ALA A 215 19.51 -10.34 9.61
N PRO A 216 19.60 -9.34 10.49
CA PRO A 216 19.64 -9.54 11.94
C PRO A 216 18.49 -10.39 12.45
N MET A 217 17.27 -10.25 11.88
CA MET A 217 16.11 -11.06 12.27
C MET A 217 16.10 -12.47 11.69
N ARG A 218 17.09 -12.83 10.82
CA ARG A 218 17.31 -14.19 10.27
C ARG A 218 16.10 -14.83 9.55
N ARG A 219 15.18 -14.04 9.07
CA ARG A 219 14.00 -14.48 8.30
C ARG A 219 13.48 -13.39 7.37
N ALA A 220 12.74 -13.80 6.36
CA ALA A 220 11.82 -12.91 5.66
C ALA A 220 10.71 -12.42 6.62
N ALA A 221 10.09 -11.29 6.31
CA ALA A 221 8.90 -10.86 7.01
C ALA A 221 7.69 -11.72 6.62
N SER A 222 6.76 -11.92 7.54
CA SER A 222 5.41 -12.36 7.18
C SER A 222 4.58 -11.19 6.66
N PRO A 223 3.52 -11.42 5.88
CA PRO A 223 2.57 -10.38 5.52
C PRO A 223 2.02 -9.60 6.74
N ASP A 224 1.82 -10.29 7.87
CA ASP A 224 1.32 -9.68 9.11
C ASP A 224 2.34 -8.73 9.76
N ASP A 225 3.64 -8.99 9.62
CA ASP A 225 4.67 -8.04 10.10
C ASP A 225 4.52 -6.68 9.40
N ILE A 226 4.22 -6.70 8.10
CA ILE A 226 4.02 -5.49 7.30
C ILE A 226 2.64 -4.85 7.59
N ALA A 227 1.60 -5.66 7.75
CA ALA A 227 0.27 -5.16 8.09
C ALA A 227 0.27 -4.39 9.42
N LYS A 228 0.97 -4.87 10.45
CA LYS A 228 1.15 -4.16 11.73
C LYS A 228 1.80 -2.79 11.55
N ALA A 229 2.83 -2.70 10.70
CA ALA A 229 3.49 -1.43 10.39
C ALA A 229 2.54 -0.45 9.67
N VAL A 230 1.72 -0.94 8.75
CA VAL A 230 0.70 -0.12 8.07
C VAL A 230 -0.33 0.41 9.06
N VAL A 231 -0.88 -0.45 9.92
CA VAL A 231 -1.88 -0.04 10.91
C VAL A 231 -1.30 0.98 11.89
N MET A 232 -0.07 0.81 12.33
CA MET A 232 0.62 1.81 13.17
C MET A 232 0.68 3.19 12.49
N LEU A 233 0.98 3.26 11.17
CA LEU A 233 0.97 4.52 10.42
C LEU A 233 -0.45 5.07 10.21
N VAL A 234 -1.45 4.21 10.05
CA VAL A 234 -2.86 4.62 9.94
C VAL A 234 -3.36 5.23 11.25
N GLU A 235 -3.02 4.63 12.39
CA GLU A 235 -3.49 5.06 13.71
C GLU A 235 -2.67 6.22 14.32
N SER A 236 -1.47 6.48 13.81
CA SER A 236 -0.64 7.58 14.31
C SER A 236 -1.09 8.92 13.74
N ASP A 237 -1.44 9.88 14.59
CA ASP A 237 -1.94 11.19 14.18
C ASP A 237 -0.81 12.21 13.85
N TYR A 238 0.44 11.89 14.15
CA TYR A 238 1.57 12.83 14.04
C TYR A 238 2.66 12.40 13.05
N LEU A 239 2.48 11.25 12.37
CA LEU A 239 3.42 10.78 11.35
C LEU A 239 2.93 11.16 9.95
N THR A 240 3.74 11.92 9.22
CA THR A 240 3.55 12.22 7.79
C THR A 240 4.90 12.42 7.11
N GLY A 241 5.02 11.97 5.87
CA GLY A 241 6.26 12.02 5.08
C GLY A 241 7.28 10.92 5.41
N GLU A 242 6.95 9.99 6.31
CA GLU A 242 7.84 8.91 6.70
C GLU A 242 7.89 7.76 5.70
N ILE A 243 9.09 7.19 5.55
CA ILE A 243 9.34 5.95 4.83
C ILE A 243 9.83 4.92 5.85
N LEU A 244 8.91 4.18 6.42
CA LEU A 244 9.21 3.19 7.45
C LEU A 244 9.85 1.94 6.82
N LEU A 245 11.14 1.77 7.02
CA LEU A 245 11.87 0.58 6.56
C LEU A 245 11.55 -0.62 7.47
N SER A 246 11.04 -1.69 6.87
CA SER A 246 10.70 -2.95 7.55
C SER A 246 11.38 -4.12 6.86
N ASP A 247 12.67 -4.32 7.12
CA ASP A 247 13.55 -5.25 6.40
C ASP A 247 14.30 -6.27 7.28
N GLY A 248 13.89 -6.39 8.55
CA GLY A 248 14.55 -7.29 9.50
C GLY A 248 15.99 -6.86 9.82
N GLY A 249 16.32 -5.60 9.57
CA GLY A 249 17.64 -5.03 9.82
C GLY A 249 18.67 -5.28 8.71
N LEU A 250 18.30 -5.84 7.55
CA LEU A 250 19.25 -6.10 6.47
C LEU A 250 19.96 -4.81 5.98
N ASN A 251 19.32 -3.66 6.13
CA ASN A 251 19.91 -2.38 5.74
C ASN A 251 21.13 -1.98 6.58
N LEU A 252 21.34 -2.63 7.72
CA LEU A 252 22.46 -2.35 8.64
C LEU A 252 23.72 -3.18 8.30
N THR A 253 23.64 -4.13 7.31
CA THR A 253 24.70 -5.09 7.00
C THR A 253 25.28 -4.91 5.59
#